data_2ec7c6b241576588d3084945f006d7ad
#
_entry.id   2ec7c6b241576588d3084945f006d7ad
#
_cell.length_a   1.000
_cell.length_b   1.000
_cell.length_c   1.000
_cell.angle_alpha   90.00
_cell.angle_beta   90.00
_cell.angle_gamma   90.00
#
_symmetry.space_group_name_H-M   'P 1'
#
loop_
_entity.id
_entity.type
_entity.pdbx_description
1 polymer ?
#
loop_
_entity_poly.entity_id
_entity_poly.type
_entity_poly.pdbx_seq_one_letter_code
_entity_poly.pdbx_strand_id
1 'polypeptide(L)'
;MYDGALTDETLSAGFLPIALILLSNKIRAEAPETFGYFASQGVAVKGISGDNARTVSEVAKRAGIENADRFVDARTLTTEEAIRDAAGKYTVFGRVTPAQKRSLVQALKADGHTVAMTGDGVNDVLALKEADCSIAMASGSDVACQVSHIVLLDSNFASMPSVVAEGRRVINNIERSASLYLVKNVFTFVLSLITLFFTLPYPYTPAQLSLVNALTIGIPSFILAMEPNESLVKGKFLRNVLFRALPAAMTDLAMVVGILLFYIAFQLDDTAMITICTGVMGIVGLMMVHRTCQPYNTIRKVMIVVLGVLFVIAYFG
;
A
#
# COMPACT_ATOMS: atom_id res chain seq x y z
N MET A 1 -16.46 -61.64 3.31
CA MET A 1 -17.31 -60.45 3.34
C MET A 1 -18.01 -60.42 4.69
N TYR A 2 -18.07 -59.25 5.31
CA TYR A 2 -18.77 -59.06 6.59
C TYR A 2 -20.23 -58.76 6.27
N ASP A 3 -21.14 -59.64 6.70
CA ASP A 3 -22.62 -59.54 6.44
C ASP A 3 -23.37 -58.91 7.62
N GLY A 4 -22.69 -58.34 8.61
CA GLY A 4 -23.31 -57.72 9.78
C GLY A 4 -23.52 -56.20 9.62
N ALA A 5 -24.52 -55.63 10.32
CA ALA A 5 -24.66 -54.19 10.42
C ALA A 5 -23.52 -53.55 11.19
N LEU A 6 -22.86 -52.55 10.61
CA LEU A 6 -21.86 -51.71 11.31
C LEU A 6 -22.64 -50.71 12.20
N THR A 7 -22.82 -51.08 13.46
CA THR A 7 -23.58 -50.26 14.43
C THR A 7 -22.70 -49.38 15.34
N ASP A 8 -21.41 -49.63 15.35
CA ASP A 8 -20.43 -48.89 16.19
C ASP A 8 -19.22 -48.46 15.39
N GLU A 9 -18.57 -47.38 15.81
CA GLU A 9 -17.28 -46.88 15.25
C GLU A 9 -16.10 -47.81 15.49
N THR A 10 -16.27 -48.91 16.27
CA THR A 10 -15.27 -49.89 16.58
C THR A 10 -15.38 -51.10 15.67
N LEU A 11 -14.31 -51.47 14.98
CA LEU A 11 -14.21 -52.69 14.20
C LEU A 11 -14.24 -53.90 15.13
N SER A 12 -15.14 -54.87 14.88
CA SER A 12 -15.18 -56.13 15.60
C SER A 12 -13.90 -56.96 15.30
N ALA A 13 -13.53 -57.89 16.21
CA ALA A 13 -12.37 -58.78 16.01
C ALA A 13 -12.54 -59.62 14.75
N GLY A 14 -11.49 -59.78 13.94
CA GLY A 14 -11.46 -60.62 12.75
C GLY A 14 -11.40 -59.91 11.40
N PHE A 15 -11.32 -58.59 11.37
CA PHE A 15 -11.09 -57.85 10.12
C PHE A 15 -9.63 -57.93 9.70
N LEU A 16 -9.40 -58.29 8.42
CA LEU A 16 -8.07 -58.24 7.80
C LEU A 16 -8.00 -56.94 6.92
N PRO A 17 -6.95 -56.13 7.07
CA PRO A 17 -6.77 -54.96 6.20
C PRO A 17 -6.51 -55.42 4.76
N ILE A 18 -7.32 -55.01 3.82
CA ILE A 18 -7.22 -55.37 2.38
C ILE A 18 -6.40 -54.31 1.63
N ALA A 19 -6.60 -53.03 1.97
CA ALA A 19 -5.93 -51.92 1.29
C ALA A 19 -5.84 -50.67 2.19
N LEU A 20 -4.80 -49.90 1.99
CA LEU A 20 -4.66 -48.55 2.55
C LEU A 20 -4.79 -47.56 1.41
N ILE A 21 -5.78 -46.66 1.50
CA ILE A 21 -5.99 -45.58 0.53
C ILE A 21 -5.42 -44.29 1.11
N LEU A 22 -4.39 -43.77 0.48
CA LEU A 22 -3.82 -42.46 0.81
C LEU A 22 -4.48 -41.40 -0.06
N LEU A 23 -5.12 -40.44 0.59
CA LEU A 23 -5.67 -39.25 -0.06
C LEU A 23 -4.80 -38.03 0.28
N SER A 24 -4.35 -37.31 -0.73
CA SER A 24 -3.61 -36.08 -0.53
C SER A 24 -4.07 -35.02 -1.51
N ASN A 25 -4.27 -33.80 -1.04
CA ASN A 25 -4.57 -32.67 -1.90
C ASN A 25 -3.31 -32.26 -2.70
N LYS A 26 -3.52 -31.97 -3.98
CA LYS A 26 -2.48 -31.40 -4.83
C LYS A 26 -2.28 -29.92 -4.45
N ILE A 27 -1.06 -29.55 -4.12
CA ILE A 27 -0.70 -28.14 -3.92
C ILE A 27 -0.68 -27.45 -5.27
N ARG A 28 -1.19 -26.23 -5.35
CA ARG A 28 -1.13 -25.39 -6.57
C ARG A 28 0.34 -25.16 -6.93
N ALA A 29 0.66 -25.24 -8.21
CA ALA A 29 2.04 -25.12 -8.68
C ALA A 29 2.69 -23.77 -8.33
N GLU A 30 1.87 -22.71 -8.29
CA GLU A 30 2.30 -21.34 -8.05
C GLU A 30 2.49 -21.01 -6.55
N ALA A 31 2.03 -21.89 -5.64
CA ALA A 31 2.06 -21.60 -4.21
C ALA A 31 3.47 -21.36 -3.64
N PRO A 32 4.50 -22.19 -3.97
CA PRO A 32 5.84 -21.94 -3.45
C PRO A 32 6.44 -20.61 -3.91
N GLU A 33 6.22 -20.22 -5.16
CA GLU A 33 6.69 -18.94 -5.70
C GLU A 33 6.00 -17.78 -5.01
N THR A 34 4.67 -17.86 -4.82
CA THR A 34 3.88 -16.83 -4.15
C THR A 34 4.31 -16.62 -2.70
N PHE A 35 4.49 -17.69 -1.94
CA PHE A 35 4.95 -17.58 -0.54
C PHE A 35 6.41 -17.12 -0.46
N GLY A 36 7.28 -17.56 -1.37
CA GLY A 36 8.65 -17.07 -1.51
C GLY A 36 8.70 -15.56 -1.81
N TYR A 37 7.81 -15.06 -2.68
CA TYR A 37 7.66 -13.62 -2.89
C TYR A 37 7.34 -12.88 -1.59
N PHE A 38 6.33 -13.32 -0.83
CA PHE A 38 5.98 -12.65 0.43
C PHE A 38 7.09 -12.72 1.47
N ALA A 39 7.77 -13.85 1.60
CA ALA A 39 8.94 -13.98 2.47
C ALA A 39 10.04 -12.99 2.10
N SER A 40 10.35 -12.85 0.79
CA SER A 40 11.33 -11.86 0.29
C SER A 40 10.95 -10.40 0.60
N GLN A 41 9.65 -10.13 0.78
CA GLN A 41 9.14 -8.81 1.18
C GLN A 41 9.09 -8.61 2.70
N GLY A 42 9.59 -9.58 3.48
CA GLY A 42 9.57 -9.52 4.96
C GLY A 42 8.20 -9.80 5.57
N VAL A 43 7.30 -10.45 4.83
CA VAL A 43 5.97 -10.85 5.32
C VAL A 43 6.05 -12.24 5.93
N ALA A 44 5.72 -12.35 7.21
CA ALA A 44 5.57 -13.63 7.90
C ALA A 44 4.21 -14.27 7.57
N VAL A 45 4.22 -15.42 6.92
CA VAL A 45 3.00 -16.15 6.57
C VAL A 45 2.66 -17.14 7.67
N LYS A 46 1.38 -17.17 8.09
CA LYS A 46 0.88 -18.12 9.08
C LYS A 46 -0.26 -18.95 8.50
N GLY A 47 -0.24 -20.26 8.73
CA GLY A 47 -1.31 -21.18 8.33
C GLY A 47 -2.29 -21.42 9.47
N ILE A 48 -3.58 -21.08 9.27
CA ILE A 48 -4.63 -21.23 10.27
C ILE A 48 -5.76 -22.07 9.68
N SER A 49 -5.99 -23.27 10.23
CA SER A 49 -6.99 -24.20 9.70
C SER A 49 -7.79 -24.89 10.81
N GLY A 50 -9.03 -25.30 10.48
CA GLY A 50 -9.81 -26.22 11.31
C GLY A 50 -9.33 -27.67 11.27
N ASP A 51 -8.42 -28.02 10.33
CA ASP A 51 -7.90 -29.36 10.16
C ASP A 51 -6.81 -29.72 11.20
N ASN A 52 -6.38 -30.97 11.19
CA ASN A 52 -5.34 -31.45 12.07
C ASN A 52 -4.02 -30.67 11.88
N ALA A 53 -3.43 -30.18 12.96
CA ALA A 53 -2.26 -29.31 12.94
C ALA A 53 -1.06 -29.93 12.20
N ARG A 54 -0.81 -31.25 12.33
CA ARG A 54 0.24 -31.93 11.64
C ARG A 54 0.02 -32.00 10.13
N THR A 55 -1.22 -32.27 9.72
CA THR A 55 -1.61 -32.27 8.29
C THR A 55 -1.40 -30.88 7.69
N VAL A 56 -1.86 -29.81 8.37
CA VAL A 56 -1.69 -28.44 7.92
C VAL A 56 -0.20 -28.07 7.84
N SER A 57 0.62 -28.48 8.80
CA SER A 57 2.07 -28.29 8.80
C SER A 57 2.74 -28.94 7.58
N GLU A 58 2.39 -30.18 7.25
CA GLU A 58 2.95 -30.86 6.08
C GLU A 58 2.52 -30.19 4.75
N VAL A 59 1.26 -29.73 4.66
CA VAL A 59 0.80 -28.95 3.50
C VAL A 59 1.55 -27.62 3.40
N ALA A 60 1.72 -26.91 4.52
CA ALA A 60 2.42 -25.63 4.58
C ALA A 60 3.90 -25.76 4.17
N LYS A 61 4.59 -26.82 4.64
CA LYS A 61 5.97 -27.13 4.21
C LYS A 61 6.07 -27.35 2.70
N ARG A 62 5.18 -28.16 2.15
CA ARG A 62 5.13 -28.43 0.70
C ARG A 62 4.77 -27.20 -0.12
N ALA A 63 4.03 -26.26 0.45
CA ALA A 63 3.71 -24.97 -0.14
C ALA A 63 4.85 -23.94 -0.01
N GLY A 64 5.94 -24.25 0.70
CA GLY A 64 7.11 -23.38 0.84
C GLY A 64 6.97 -22.32 1.94
N ILE A 65 6.06 -22.52 2.91
CA ILE A 65 5.94 -21.62 4.07
C ILE A 65 7.09 -21.86 5.02
N GLU A 66 7.85 -20.81 5.34
CA GLU A 66 8.97 -20.86 6.27
C GLU A 66 8.53 -21.24 7.69
N ASN A 67 9.35 -22.01 8.40
CA ASN A 67 9.07 -22.47 9.77
C ASN A 67 7.73 -23.20 9.95
N ALA A 68 7.20 -23.85 8.91
CA ALA A 68 5.94 -24.60 8.98
C ALA A 68 6.00 -25.81 9.94
N ASP A 69 7.19 -26.24 10.37
CA ASP A 69 7.42 -27.23 11.42
C ASP A 69 7.02 -26.73 12.82
N ARG A 70 6.94 -25.42 13.02
CA ARG A 70 6.44 -24.82 14.25
C ARG A 70 4.93 -24.79 14.25
N PHE A 71 4.29 -25.89 14.62
CA PHE A 71 2.85 -26.00 14.64
C PHE A 71 2.29 -26.28 16.05
N VAL A 72 1.02 -25.94 16.24
CA VAL A 72 0.29 -26.18 17.49
C VAL A 72 -1.15 -26.61 17.21
N ASP A 73 -1.68 -27.48 18.05
CA ASP A 73 -3.12 -27.82 18.08
C ASP A 73 -3.85 -26.77 18.95
N ALA A 74 -4.72 -25.97 18.32
CA ALA A 74 -5.41 -24.87 19.01
C ALA A 74 -6.37 -25.32 20.13
N ARG A 75 -6.70 -26.59 20.21
CA ARG A 75 -7.46 -27.14 21.35
C ARG A 75 -6.68 -27.08 22.66
N THR A 76 -5.35 -27.01 22.58
CA THR A 76 -4.51 -26.81 23.77
C THR A 76 -4.43 -25.36 24.25
N LEU A 77 -4.86 -24.41 23.42
CA LEU A 77 -4.86 -22.96 23.68
C LEU A 77 -6.21 -22.54 24.26
N THR A 78 -6.38 -22.73 25.58
CA THR A 78 -7.65 -22.54 26.26
C THR A 78 -7.86 -21.13 26.82
N THR A 79 -6.81 -20.32 26.89
CA THR A 79 -6.85 -18.95 27.40
C THR A 79 -6.40 -17.95 26.32
N GLU A 80 -6.82 -16.70 26.42
CA GLU A 80 -6.38 -15.64 25.50
C GLU A 80 -4.87 -15.37 25.62
N GLU A 81 -4.29 -15.50 26.80
CA GLU A 81 -2.84 -15.37 27.02
C GLU A 81 -2.09 -16.48 26.28
N ALA A 82 -2.56 -17.73 26.35
CA ALA A 82 -1.97 -18.85 25.61
C ALA A 82 -2.05 -18.65 24.09
N ILE A 83 -3.15 -18.08 23.59
CA ILE A 83 -3.31 -17.74 22.17
C ILE A 83 -2.31 -16.63 21.77
N ARG A 84 -2.16 -15.61 22.60
CA ARG A 84 -1.22 -14.52 22.38
C ARG A 84 0.22 -14.99 22.30
N ASP A 85 0.67 -15.77 23.28
CA ASP A 85 2.02 -16.34 23.29
C ASP A 85 2.25 -17.26 22.08
N ALA A 86 1.23 -18.05 21.73
CA ALA A 86 1.29 -18.94 20.58
C ALA A 86 1.38 -18.17 19.27
N ALA A 87 0.70 -17.03 19.14
CA ALA A 87 0.68 -16.21 17.92
C ALA A 87 2.08 -15.77 17.49
N GLY A 88 2.97 -15.43 18.43
CA GLY A 88 4.36 -15.09 18.16
C GLY A 88 5.26 -16.33 17.90
N LYS A 89 4.95 -17.45 18.55
CA LYS A 89 5.82 -18.62 18.61
C LYS A 89 5.64 -19.60 17.45
N TYR A 90 4.39 -19.81 17.00
CA TYR A 90 4.04 -20.83 16.01
C TYR A 90 3.70 -20.22 14.66
N THR A 91 3.95 -20.97 13.60
CA THR A 91 3.64 -20.62 12.21
C THR A 91 2.34 -21.26 11.76
N VAL A 92 2.05 -22.46 12.24
CA VAL A 92 0.87 -23.24 11.82
C VAL A 92 -0.02 -23.56 13.02
N PHE A 93 -1.31 -23.30 12.85
CA PHE A 93 -2.36 -23.54 13.83
C PHE A 93 -3.40 -24.49 13.24
N GLY A 94 -3.58 -25.65 13.85
CA GLY A 94 -4.62 -26.59 13.46
C GLY A 94 -5.74 -26.69 14.49
N ARG A 95 -6.89 -27.24 14.10
CA ARG A 95 -8.08 -27.37 14.94
C ARG A 95 -8.59 -26.04 15.53
N VAL A 96 -8.41 -24.96 14.76
CA VAL A 96 -8.75 -23.59 15.18
C VAL A 96 -10.24 -23.34 15.01
N THR A 97 -10.89 -22.84 16.05
CA THR A 97 -12.29 -22.37 16.00
C THR A 97 -12.39 -20.97 15.40
N PRO A 98 -13.56 -20.54 14.87
CA PRO A 98 -13.75 -19.17 14.37
C PRO A 98 -13.40 -18.08 15.39
N ALA A 99 -13.72 -18.28 16.66
CA ALA A 99 -13.39 -17.34 17.73
C ALA A 99 -11.86 -17.25 17.92
N GLN A 100 -11.17 -18.41 17.96
CA GLN A 100 -9.69 -18.42 18.08
C GLN A 100 -9.01 -17.81 16.85
N LYS A 101 -9.56 -17.95 15.62
CA LYS A 101 -9.02 -17.24 14.44
C LYS A 101 -9.01 -15.74 14.65
N ARG A 102 -10.11 -15.18 15.18
CA ARG A 102 -10.20 -13.77 15.54
C ARG A 102 -9.19 -13.38 16.62
N SER A 103 -9.10 -14.16 17.71
CA SER A 103 -8.17 -13.88 18.81
C SER A 103 -6.70 -13.92 18.35
N LEU A 104 -6.33 -14.81 17.41
CA LEU A 104 -4.99 -14.84 16.81
C LEU A 104 -4.69 -13.57 16.02
N VAL A 105 -5.64 -13.07 15.23
CA VAL A 105 -5.49 -11.80 14.52
C VAL A 105 -5.33 -10.63 15.50
N GLN A 106 -6.16 -10.58 16.55
CA GLN A 106 -6.07 -9.56 17.60
C GLN A 106 -4.72 -9.60 18.34
N ALA A 107 -4.23 -10.79 18.66
CA ALA A 107 -2.93 -10.97 19.30
C ALA A 107 -1.79 -10.40 18.44
N LEU A 108 -1.75 -10.73 17.16
CA LEU A 108 -0.74 -10.22 16.24
C LEU A 108 -0.81 -8.69 16.09
N LYS A 109 -2.01 -8.10 16.05
CA LYS A 109 -2.20 -6.65 16.00
C LYS A 109 -1.74 -5.99 17.31
N ALA A 110 -2.03 -6.58 18.45
CA ALA A 110 -1.60 -6.09 19.76
C ALA A 110 -0.07 -6.08 19.90
N ASP A 111 0.61 -7.00 19.24
CA ASP A 111 2.08 -7.07 19.16
C ASP A 111 2.68 -6.07 18.13
N GLY A 112 1.84 -5.20 17.54
CA GLY A 112 2.26 -4.14 16.63
C GLY A 112 2.41 -4.54 15.17
N HIS A 113 1.92 -5.74 14.79
CA HIS A 113 1.93 -6.18 13.39
C HIS A 113 0.72 -5.64 12.62
N THR A 114 0.93 -5.34 11.34
CA THR A 114 -0.17 -5.14 10.39
C THR A 114 -0.55 -6.51 9.81
N VAL A 115 -1.81 -6.89 9.99
CA VAL A 115 -2.28 -8.25 9.69
C VAL A 115 -3.18 -8.26 8.45
N ALA A 116 -2.78 -9.04 7.44
CA ALA A 116 -3.67 -9.42 6.34
C ALA A 116 -4.24 -10.83 6.62
N MET A 117 -5.55 -11.00 6.46
CA MET A 117 -6.24 -12.27 6.61
C MET A 117 -6.87 -12.70 5.29
N THR A 118 -6.56 -13.92 4.85
CA THR A 118 -7.21 -14.54 3.70
C THR A 118 -8.13 -15.65 4.17
N GLY A 119 -9.36 -15.67 3.68
CA GLY A 119 -10.34 -16.69 3.99
C GLY A 119 -11.42 -16.81 2.93
N ASP A 120 -12.05 -17.97 2.82
CA ASP A 120 -13.09 -18.27 1.83
C ASP A 120 -14.41 -18.73 2.48
N GLY A 121 -14.38 -19.05 3.76
CA GLY A 121 -15.50 -19.63 4.49
C GLY A 121 -16.22 -18.68 5.44
N VAL A 122 -17.45 -19.04 5.81
CA VAL A 122 -18.21 -18.35 6.86
C VAL A 122 -17.48 -18.35 8.19
N ASN A 123 -16.68 -19.38 8.44
CA ASN A 123 -15.86 -19.53 9.65
C ASN A 123 -14.70 -18.51 9.77
N ASP A 124 -14.39 -17.82 8.68
CA ASP A 124 -13.33 -16.83 8.62
C ASP A 124 -13.83 -15.40 8.83
N VAL A 125 -15.13 -15.17 8.77
CA VAL A 125 -15.75 -13.84 8.81
C VAL A 125 -15.33 -13.01 10.01
N LEU A 126 -15.22 -13.60 11.19
CA LEU A 126 -14.80 -12.90 12.40
C LEU A 126 -13.34 -12.44 12.30
N ALA A 127 -12.45 -13.28 11.77
CA ALA A 127 -11.04 -12.96 11.57
C ALA A 127 -10.84 -11.96 10.41
N LEU A 128 -11.61 -12.10 9.31
CA LEU A 128 -11.60 -11.16 8.19
C LEU A 128 -11.98 -9.74 8.62
N LYS A 129 -13.02 -9.59 9.45
CA LYS A 129 -13.43 -8.29 9.99
C LYS A 129 -12.41 -7.68 10.95
N GLU A 130 -11.64 -8.51 11.65
CA GLU A 130 -10.66 -8.05 12.61
C GLU A 130 -9.35 -7.60 11.96
N ALA A 131 -9.00 -8.16 10.81
CA ALA A 131 -7.75 -7.90 10.11
C ALA A 131 -7.67 -6.47 9.55
N ASP A 132 -6.45 -5.94 9.43
CA ASP A 132 -6.20 -4.64 8.81
C ASP A 132 -6.45 -4.68 7.29
N CYS A 133 -6.21 -5.83 6.66
CA CYS A 133 -6.57 -6.11 5.29
C CYS A 133 -7.17 -7.50 5.18
N SER A 134 -8.40 -7.60 4.67
CA SER A 134 -9.08 -8.89 4.47
C SER A 134 -9.25 -9.20 2.99
N ILE A 135 -9.00 -10.47 2.65
CA ILE A 135 -8.99 -10.98 1.28
C ILE A 135 -9.89 -12.20 1.20
N ALA A 136 -10.86 -12.18 0.32
CA ALA A 136 -11.72 -13.33 0.04
C ALA A 136 -11.50 -13.88 -1.37
N MET A 137 -11.87 -15.14 -1.54
CA MET A 137 -11.93 -15.79 -2.85
C MET A 137 -13.35 -15.66 -3.40
N ALA A 138 -13.52 -15.30 -4.69
CA ALA A 138 -14.85 -15.18 -5.28
C ALA A 138 -15.64 -16.50 -5.28
N SER A 139 -14.95 -17.65 -5.30
CA SER A 139 -15.56 -18.98 -5.15
C SER A 139 -15.95 -19.33 -3.71
N GLY A 140 -15.60 -18.48 -2.75
CA GLY A 140 -15.92 -18.70 -1.35
C GLY A 140 -17.34 -18.29 -0.98
N SER A 141 -17.58 -18.12 0.31
CA SER A 141 -18.88 -17.70 0.85
C SER A 141 -19.18 -16.24 0.50
N ASP A 142 -20.40 -15.94 0.08
CA ASP A 142 -20.88 -14.56 -0.17
C ASP A 142 -20.65 -13.64 1.04
N VAL A 143 -20.83 -14.18 2.26
CA VAL A 143 -20.60 -13.41 3.49
C VAL A 143 -19.12 -13.05 3.64
N ALA A 144 -18.20 -13.95 3.32
CA ALA A 144 -16.77 -13.65 3.34
C ALA A 144 -16.43 -12.58 2.29
N CYS A 145 -16.98 -12.66 1.08
CA CYS A 145 -16.80 -11.66 0.04
C CYS A 145 -17.32 -10.27 0.46
N GLN A 146 -18.51 -10.22 1.09
CA GLN A 146 -19.13 -8.95 1.51
C GLN A 146 -18.38 -8.24 2.64
N VAL A 147 -17.67 -8.97 3.50
CA VAL A 147 -16.94 -8.38 4.64
C VAL A 147 -15.48 -8.10 4.32
N SER A 148 -14.97 -8.56 3.20
CA SER A 148 -13.56 -8.44 2.83
C SER A 148 -13.27 -7.13 2.08
N HIS A 149 -12.08 -6.59 2.30
CA HIS A 149 -11.60 -5.39 1.61
C HIS A 149 -11.25 -5.68 0.14
N ILE A 150 -10.81 -6.91 -0.15
CA ILE A 150 -10.40 -7.36 -1.48
C ILE A 150 -11.07 -8.70 -1.78
N VAL A 151 -11.59 -8.86 -3.00
CA VAL A 151 -12.11 -10.14 -3.50
C VAL A 151 -11.31 -10.55 -4.73
N LEU A 152 -10.65 -11.72 -4.68
CA LEU A 152 -9.92 -12.28 -5.82
C LEU A 152 -10.91 -12.99 -6.75
N LEU A 153 -11.17 -12.39 -7.90
CA LEU A 153 -12.19 -12.86 -8.84
C LEU A 153 -11.81 -14.21 -9.49
N ASP A 154 -10.52 -14.44 -9.69
CA ASP A 154 -9.97 -15.70 -10.18
C ASP A 154 -9.84 -16.78 -9.11
N SER A 155 -10.20 -16.45 -7.86
CA SER A 155 -10.05 -17.32 -6.69
C SER A 155 -8.66 -17.93 -6.55
N ASN A 156 -7.63 -17.19 -6.97
CA ASN A 156 -6.24 -17.63 -6.92
C ASN A 156 -5.37 -16.64 -6.11
N PHE A 157 -4.82 -17.12 -5.00
CA PHE A 157 -3.93 -16.32 -4.15
C PHE A 157 -2.62 -15.91 -4.88
N ALA A 158 -2.25 -16.62 -5.94
CA ALA A 158 -1.09 -16.25 -6.76
C ALA A 158 -1.23 -14.89 -7.48
N SER A 159 -2.42 -14.30 -7.53
CA SER A 159 -2.65 -12.94 -8.05
C SER A 159 -2.27 -11.84 -7.05
N MET A 160 -2.06 -12.18 -5.77
CA MET A 160 -1.74 -11.20 -4.72
C MET A 160 -0.44 -10.39 -4.94
N PRO A 161 0.66 -10.95 -5.45
CA PRO A 161 1.84 -10.16 -5.82
C PRO A 161 1.50 -8.99 -6.76
N SER A 162 0.65 -9.21 -7.76
CA SER A 162 0.20 -8.15 -8.69
C SER A 162 -0.66 -7.11 -7.99
N VAL A 163 -1.53 -7.51 -7.06
CA VAL A 163 -2.33 -6.58 -6.23
C VAL A 163 -1.42 -5.70 -5.38
N VAL A 164 -0.39 -6.28 -4.77
CA VAL A 164 0.60 -5.52 -3.97
C VAL A 164 1.40 -4.57 -4.85
N ALA A 165 1.83 -4.99 -6.03
CA ALA A 165 2.55 -4.14 -6.99
C ALA A 165 1.69 -2.94 -7.41
N GLU A 166 0.40 -3.16 -7.73
CA GLU A 166 -0.54 -2.08 -8.07
C GLU A 166 -0.78 -1.13 -6.89
N GLY A 167 -0.96 -1.66 -5.68
CA GLY A 167 -1.09 -0.84 -4.47
C GLY A 167 0.13 0.06 -4.25
N ARG A 168 1.35 -0.46 -4.46
CA ARG A 168 2.59 0.33 -4.39
C ARG A 168 2.64 1.40 -5.46
N ARG A 169 2.27 1.06 -6.70
CA ARG A 169 2.19 2.02 -7.80
C ARG A 169 1.29 3.19 -7.46
N VAL A 170 0.09 2.91 -6.97
CA VAL A 170 -0.90 3.94 -6.60
C VAL A 170 -0.36 4.84 -5.48
N ILE A 171 0.13 4.25 -4.38
CA ILE A 171 0.63 5.04 -3.23
C ILE A 171 1.82 5.91 -3.64
N ASN A 172 2.81 5.35 -4.35
CA ASN A 172 3.99 6.08 -4.77
C ASN A 172 3.65 7.23 -5.73
N ASN A 173 2.71 7.01 -6.64
CA ASN A 173 2.30 8.03 -7.61
C ASN A 173 1.46 9.13 -6.95
N ILE A 174 0.55 8.78 -6.04
CA ILE A 174 -0.20 9.76 -5.25
C ILE A 174 0.75 10.58 -4.37
N GLU A 175 1.77 9.97 -3.73
CA GLU A 175 2.76 10.68 -2.91
C GLU A 175 3.52 11.73 -3.74
N ARG A 176 3.92 11.38 -4.97
CA ARG A 176 4.58 12.30 -5.90
C ARG A 176 3.66 13.46 -6.29
N SER A 177 2.47 13.17 -6.76
CA SER A 177 1.49 14.18 -7.17
C SER A 177 1.09 15.08 -6.00
N ALA A 178 0.78 14.51 -4.84
CA ALA A 178 0.45 15.26 -3.63
C ALA A 178 1.58 16.22 -3.22
N SER A 179 2.84 15.82 -3.39
CA SER A 179 3.97 16.70 -3.08
C SER A 179 3.98 17.93 -4.01
N LEU A 180 3.72 17.78 -5.30
CA LEU A 180 3.65 18.89 -6.26
C LEU A 180 2.48 19.84 -5.93
N TYR A 181 1.30 19.30 -5.67
CA TYR A 181 0.13 20.12 -5.28
C TYR A 181 0.33 20.86 -3.96
N LEU A 182 0.98 20.22 -2.99
CA LEU A 182 1.15 20.81 -1.67
C LEU A 182 2.11 21.98 -1.68
N VAL A 183 3.15 22.00 -2.52
CA VAL A 183 4.04 23.15 -2.71
C VAL A 183 3.23 24.38 -3.00
N LYS A 184 2.37 24.31 -4.03
CA LYS A 184 1.52 25.43 -4.44
C LYS A 184 0.54 25.86 -3.35
N ASN A 185 -0.16 24.88 -2.75
CA ASN A 185 -1.21 25.21 -1.78
C ASN A 185 -0.63 25.91 -0.54
N VAL A 186 0.49 25.42 -0.02
CA VAL A 186 1.19 26.05 1.11
C VAL A 186 1.69 27.43 0.73
N PHE A 187 2.37 27.56 -0.42
CA PHE A 187 2.86 28.84 -0.94
C PHE A 187 1.72 29.85 -1.08
N THR A 188 0.66 29.50 -1.83
CA THR A 188 -0.47 30.42 -2.09
C THR A 188 -1.17 30.83 -0.80
N PHE A 189 -1.41 29.89 0.12
CA PHE A 189 -2.05 30.18 1.40
C PHE A 189 -1.23 31.15 2.24
N VAL A 190 0.06 30.88 2.42
CA VAL A 190 0.92 31.76 3.24
C VAL A 190 1.12 33.12 2.57
N LEU A 191 1.33 33.16 1.25
CA LEU A 191 1.44 34.41 0.51
C LEU A 191 0.17 35.27 0.63
N SER A 192 -1.02 34.65 0.51
CA SER A 192 -2.29 35.35 0.68
C SER A 192 -2.45 35.97 2.07
N LEU A 193 -1.99 35.27 3.11
CA LEU A 193 -1.98 35.84 4.46
C LEU A 193 -1.00 37.02 4.57
N ILE A 194 0.20 36.90 4.02
CA ILE A 194 1.19 37.98 4.04
C ILE A 194 0.66 39.20 3.31
N THR A 195 0.14 39.06 2.08
CA THR A 195 -0.37 40.17 1.31
C THR A 195 -1.59 40.84 1.96
N LEU A 196 -2.43 40.04 2.65
CA LEU A 196 -3.59 40.56 3.40
C LEU A 196 -3.16 41.40 4.63
N PHE A 197 -2.22 40.83 5.46
CA PHE A 197 -1.82 41.53 6.69
C PHE A 197 -0.93 42.73 6.47
N PHE A 198 -0.11 42.72 5.41
CA PHE A 198 0.79 43.83 5.09
C PHE A 198 0.28 44.74 3.99
N THR A 199 -0.97 44.57 3.51
CA THR A 199 -1.60 45.33 2.48
C THR A 199 -0.76 45.45 1.17
N LEU A 200 -0.08 44.35 0.84
CA LEU A 200 0.78 44.25 -0.34
C LEU A 200 -0.02 43.84 -1.59
N PRO A 201 0.37 44.28 -2.79
CA PRO A 201 -0.27 43.80 -4.01
C PRO A 201 -0.01 42.29 -4.18
N TYR A 202 -1.03 41.57 -4.66
CA TYR A 202 -0.86 40.12 -4.94
C TYR A 202 -0.09 39.99 -6.28
N PRO A 203 1.07 39.33 -6.29
CA PRO A 203 2.03 39.40 -7.40
C PRO A 203 1.74 38.46 -8.56
N TYR A 204 0.51 37.98 -8.73
CA TYR A 204 0.15 37.04 -9.79
C TYR A 204 -1.21 37.37 -10.41
N THR A 205 -1.31 37.17 -11.72
CA THR A 205 -2.61 37.12 -12.42
C THR A 205 -3.13 35.68 -12.50
N PRO A 206 -4.45 35.43 -12.58
CA PRO A 206 -5.03 34.12 -12.73
C PRO A 206 -4.51 33.34 -13.95
N ALA A 207 -4.23 34.04 -15.06
CA ALA A 207 -3.72 33.42 -16.29
C ALA A 207 -2.32 32.86 -16.09
N GLN A 208 -1.41 33.63 -15.47
CA GLN A 208 -0.04 33.18 -15.17
C GLN A 208 -0.01 32.01 -14.20
N LEU A 209 -0.82 32.08 -13.13
CA LEU A 209 -0.97 30.97 -12.18
C LEU A 209 -1.46 29.70 -12.89
N SER A 210 -2.41 29.83 -13.82
CA SER A 210 -2.93 28.69 -14.58
C SER A 210 -1.86 28.06 -15.47
N LEU A 211 -1.06 28.89 -16.16
CA LEU A 211 0.04 28.42 -17.00
C LEU A 211 1.12 27.68 -16.18
N VAL A 212 1.62 28.31 -15.11
CA VAL A 212 2.63 27.71 -14.25
C VAL A 212 2.11 26.40 -13.64
N ASN A 213 0.86 26.38 -13.17
CA ASN A 213 0.23 25.19 -12.63
C ASN A 213 0.12 24.07 -13.65
N ALA A 214 -0.25 24.37 -14.89
CA ALA A 214 -0.32 23.35 -15.95
C ALA A 214 1.05 22.71 -16.19
N LEU A 215 2.12 23.52 -16.28
CA LEU A 215 3.47 23.04 -16.61
C LEU A 215 4.19 22.40 -15.43
N THR A 216 3.96 22.85 -14.18
CA THR A 216 4.73 22.38 -13.02
C THR A 216 3.98 21.37 -12.16
N ILE A 217 2.65 21.27 -12.30
CA ILE A 217 1.81 20.37 -11.50
C ILE A 217 0.96 19.45 -12.39
N GLY A 218 0.10 20.02 -13.24
CA GLY A 218 -0.92 19.26 -13.97
C GLY A 218 -0.32 18.19 -14.89
N ILE A 219 0.47 18.62 -15.88
CA ILE A 219 1.09 17.71 -16.85
C ILE A 219 2.06 16.72 -16.17
N PRO A 220 2.99 17.16 -15.28
CA PRO A 220 3.87 16.23 -14.59
C PRO A 220 3.13 15.21 -13.74
N SER A 221 2.13 15.63 -12.97
CA SER A 221 1.34 14.72 -12.12
C SER A 221 0.63 13.66 -12.93
N PHE A 222 0.04 14.03 -14.08
CA PHE A 222 -0.65 13.12 -14.96
C PHE A 222 0.31 12.06 -15.56
N ILE A 223 1.44 12.50 -16.11
CA ILE A 223 2.43 11.58 -16.70
C ILE A 223 3.01 10.64 -15.64
N LEU A 224 3.37 11.18 -14.47
CA LEU A 224 3.92 10.39 -13.37
C LEU A 224 2.90 9.42 -12.77
N ALA A 225 1.61 9.74 -12.79
CA ALA A 225 0.55 8.85 -12.31
C ALA A 225 0.35 7.62 -13.21
N MET A 226 0.64 7.72 -14.49
CA MET A 226 0.54 6.61 -15.45
C MET A 226 1.76 5.68 -15.42
N GLU A 227 2.84 6.09 -14.77
CA GLU A 227 4.09 5.35 -14.79
C GLU A 227 4.08 4.21 -13.76
N PRO A 228 4.56 2.99 -14.12
CA PRO A 228 4.71 1.91 -13.15
C PRO A 228 5.77 2.27 -12.10
N ASN A 229 5.42 2.15 -10.83
CA ASN A 229 6.31 2.41 -9.71
C ASN A 229 6.03 1.44 -8.56
N GLU A 230 6.65 0.29 -8.62
CA GLU A 230 6.48 -0.82 -7.66
C GLU A 230 7.47 -0.76 -6.49
N SER A 231 8.21 0.35 -6.35
CA SER A 231 9.18 0.52 -5.26
C SER A 231 8.52 0.33 -3.90
N LEU A 232 9.25 -0.24 -2.95
CA LEU A 232 8.79 -0.36 -1.57
C LEU A 232 8.39 1.02 -1.01
N VAL A 233 7.15 1.12 -0.53
CA VAL A 233 6.66 2.30 0.16
C VAL A 233 7.36 2.38 1.51
N LYS A 234 8.12 3.47 1.75
CA LYS A 234 8.88 3.68 2.99
C LYS A 234 8.35 4.87 3.76
N GLY A 235 8.24 4.72 5.07
CA GLY A 235 7.84 5.80 5.98
C GLY A 235 6.33 6.06 5.99
N LYS A 236 5.95 7.24 6.50
CA LYS A 236 4.54 7.66 6.58
C LYS A 236 4.23 8.60 5.43
N PHE A 237 3.19 8.36 4.67
CA PHE A 237 2.74 9.14 3.51
C PHE A 237 2.76 10.65 3.76
N LEU A 238 2.03 11.11 4.78
CA LEU A 238 1.93 12.54 5.07
C LEU A 238 3.28 13.19 5.39
N ARG A 239 4.13 12.49 6.16
CA ARG A 239 5.47 12.97 6.49
C ARG A 239 6.32 13.12 5.22
N ASN A 240 6.32 12.12 4.36
CA ASN A 240 7.08 12.14 3.11
C ASN A 240 6.64 13.29 2.20
N VAL A 241 5.33 13.49 2.04
CA VAL A 241 4.76 14.59 1.24
C VAL A 241 5.16 15.95 1.81
N LEU A 242 5.02 16.15 3.14
CA LEU A 242 5.38 17.41 3.80
C LEU A 242 6.88 17.72 3.67
N PHE A 243 7.75 16.75 3.98
CA PHE A 243 9.21 16.97 3.89
C PHE A 243 9.71 17.23 2.47
N ARG A 244 8.99 16.76 1.45
CA ARG A 244 9.29 17.07 0.05
C ARG A 244 8.76 18.44 -0.38
N ALA A 245 7.56 18.81 0.06
CA ALA A 245 6.87 20.02 -0.39
C ALA A 245 7.30 21.29 0.36
N LEU A 246 7.46 21.23 1.69
CA LEU A 246 7.75 22.40 2.51
C LEU A 246 9.02 23.18 2.07
N PRO A 247 10.17 22.55 1.80
CA PRO A 247 11.36 23.30 1.39
C PRO A 247 11.12 24.10 0.10
N ALA A 248 10.43 23.52 -0.88
CA ALA A 248 10.14 24.21 -2.15
C ALA A 248 9.14 25.36 -1.93
N ALA A 249 8.06 25.14 -1.16
CA ALA A 249 7.09 26.18 -0.84
C ALA A 249 7.71 27.35 -0.07
N MET A 250 8.61 27.07 0.87
CA MET A 250 9.32 28.10 1.63
C MET A 250 10.34 28.87 0.76
N THR A 251 10.98 28.19 -0.19
CA THR A 251 11.87 28.84 -1.15
C THR A 251 11.10 29.80 -2.05
N ASP A 252 9.99 29.35 -2.63
CA ASP A 252 9.11 30.21 -3.43
C ASP A 252 8.64 31.41 -2.62
N LEU A 253 8.19 31.19 -1.39
CA LEU A 253 7.72 32.26 -0.51
C LEU A 253 8.80 33.28 -0.23
N ALA A 254 10.00 32.84 0.14
CA ALA A 254 11.13 33.74 0.45
C ALA A 254 11.54 34.56 -0.76
N MET A 255 11.60 33.95 -1.94
CA MET A 255 11.94 34.65 -3.19
C MET A 255 10.88 35.69 -3.56
N VAL A 256 9.59 35.32 -3.51
CA VAL A 256 8.50 36.23 -3.87
C VAL A 256 8.38 37.39 -2.87
N VAL A 257 8.49 37.12 -1.55
CA VAL A 257 8.53 38.17 -0.53
C VAL A 257 9.72 39.11 -0.74
N GLY A 258 10.90 38.56 -1.07
CA GLY A 258 12.09 39.34 -1.41
C GLY A 258 11.85 40.27 -2.61
N ILE A 259 11.19 39.78 -3.67
CA ILE A 259 10.83 40.57 -4.86
C ILE A 259 9.81 41.67 -4.50
N LEU A 260 8.82 41.33 -3.65
CA LEU A 260 7.85 42.34 -3.19
C LEU A 260 8.52 43.46 -2.37
N LEU A 261 9.45 43.16 -1.50
CA LEU A 261 10.23 44.15 -0.75
C LEU A 261 11.07 45.00 -1.69
N PHE A 262 11.71 44.40 -2.70
CA PHE A 262 12.48 45.11 -3.72
C PHE A 262 11.59 46.01 -4.59
N TYR A 263 10.40 45.51 -4.99
CA TYR A 263 9.38 46.28 -5.69
C TYR A 263 9.01 47.60 -4.94
N ILE A 264 8.77 47.47 -3.63
CA ILE A 264 8.43 48.68 -2.80
C ILE A 264 9.63 49.62 -2.67
N ALA A 265 10.84 49.05 -2.40
CA ALA A 265 12.03 49.85 -2.16
C ALA A 265 12.48 50.66 -3.40
N PHE A 266 12.34 50.08 -4.59
CA PHE A 266 12.82 50.69 -5.85
C PHE A 266 11.71 51.18 -6.76
N GLN A 267 10.43 51.13 -6.31
CA GLN A 267 9.25 51.61 -7.07
C GLN A 267 9.19 51.01 -8.49
N LEU A 268 9.37 49.69 -8.58
CA LEU A 268 9.30 48.99 -9.86
C LEU A 268 7.90 49.07 -10.45
N ASP A 269 7.81 48.87 -11.78
CA ASP A 269 6.55 48.70 -12.47
C ASP A 269 5.85 47.38 -12.07
N ASP A 270 4.50 47.42 -11.97
CA ASP A 270 3.66 46.28 -11.61
C ASP A 270 3.90 45.10 -12.56
N THR A 271 4.02 45.39 -13.86
CA THR A 271 4.24 44.38 -14.91
C THR A 271 5.59 43.65 -14.71
N ALA A 272 6.63 44.43 -14.40
CA ALA A 272 7.96 43.86 -14.12
C ALA A 272 7.93 42.96 -12.88
N MET A 273 7.30 43.41 -11.78
CA MET A 273 7.16 42.60 -10.55
C MET A 273 6.43 41.30 -10.84
N ILE A 274 5.26 41.35 -11.49
CA ILE A 274 4.44 40.17 -11.81
C ILE A 274 5.23 39.17 -12.70
N THR A 275 5.94 39.70 -13.70
CA THR A 275 6.75 38.88 -14.61
C THR A 275 7.88 38.17 -13.85
N ILE A 276 8.63 38.87 -13.02
CA ILE A 276 9.75 38.27 -12.23
C ILE A 276 9.20 37.23 -11.27
N CYS A 277 8.11 37.50 -10.54
CA CYS A 277 7.48 36.56 -9.63
C CYS A 277 7.03 35.29 -10.36
N THR A 278 6.42 35.41 -11.53
CA THR A 278 5.99 34.28 -12.38
C THR A 278 7.19 33.45 -12.83
N GLY A 279 8.28 34.09 -13.24
CA GLY A 279 9.51 33.43 -13.62
C GLY A 279 10.11 32.59 -12.49
N VAL A 280 10.21 33.18 -11.30
CA VAL A 280 10.73 32.49 -10.10
C VAL A 280 9.86 31.28 -9.74
N MET A 281 8.53 31.47 -9.67
CA MET A 281 7.59 30.37 -9.36
C MET A 281 7.70 29.23 -10.38
N GLY A 282 7.82 29.55 -11.66
CA GLY A 282 7.99 28.56 -12.72
C GLY A 282 9.32 27.79 -12.59
N ILE A 283 10.43 28.48 -12.30
CA ILE A 283 11.74 27.85 -12.11
C ILE A 283 11.73 26.92 -10.89
N VAL A 284 11.25 27.39 -9.73
CA VAL A 284 11.17 26.57 -8.51
C VAL A 284 10.23 25.38 -8.73
N GLY A 285 9.11 25.59 -9.40
CA GLY A 285 8.17 24.51 -9.79
C GLY A 285 8.84 23.45 -10.67
N LEU A 286 9.59 23.87 -11.71
CA LEU A 286 10.36 22.95 -12.56
C LEU A 286 11.47 22.22 -11.80
N MET A 287 12.14 22.89 -10.87
CA MET A 287 13.14 22.25 -9.98
C MET A 287 12.48 21.19 -9.09
N MET A 288 11.26 21.43 -8.61
CA MET A 288 10.52 20.46 -7.83
C MET A 288 10.10 19.25 -8.69
N VAL A 289 9.64 19.48 -9.94
CA VAL A 289 9.38 18.41 -10.92
C VAL A 289 10.63 17.59 -11.16
N HIS A 290 11.78 18.26 -11.41
CA HIS A 290 13.08 17.62 -11.57
C HIS A 290 13.41 16.68 -10.39
N ARG A 291 13.28 17.15 -9.17
CA ARG A 291 13.51 16.36 -7.95
C ARG A 291 12.54 15.17 -7.84
N THR A 292 11.28 15.38 -8.17
CA THR A 292 10.23 14.35 -8.10
C THR A 292 10.41 13.26 -9.16
N CYS A 293 11.05 13.59 -10.28
CA CYS A 293 11.34 12.65 -11.36
C CYS A 293 12.52 11.71 -11.10
N GLN A 294 13.25 11.87 -10.01
CA GLN A 294 14.36 10.97 -9.67
C GLN A 294 13.85 9.63 -9.10
N PRO A 295 14.48 8.48 -9.46
CA PRO A 295 15.52 8.30 -10.47
C PRO A 295 14.96 8.47 -11.90
N TYR A 296 15.83 8.95 -12.81
CA TYR A 296 15.41 9.25 -14.17
C TYR A 296 15.24 8.00 -15.04
N ASN A 297 14.18 8.02 -15.86
CA ASN A 297 14.04 7.20 -17.05
C ASN A 297 13.90 8.10 -18.30
N THR A 298 13.81 7.52 -19.49
CA THR A 298 13.71 8.27 -20.74
C THR A 298 12.49 9.20 -20.79
N ILE A 299 11.32 8.71 -20.32
CA ILE A 299 10.06 9.48 -20.33
C ILE A 299 10.19 10.72 -19.44
N ARG A 300 10.75 10.57 -18.24
CA ARG A 300 10.94 11.68 -17.29
C ARG A 300 11.95 12.71 -17.80
N LYS A 301 13.03 12.28 -18.47
CA LYS A 301 13.99 13.20 -19.08
C LYS A 301 13.35 14.03 -20.18
N VAL A 302 12.63 13.38 -21.10
CA VAL A 302 11.91 14.06 -22.19
C VAL A 302 10.87 15.03 -21.61
N MET A 303 10.08 14.58 -20.64
CA MET A 303 9.09 15.42 -19.99
C MET A 303 9.69 16.72 -19.42
N ILE A 304 10.79 16.65 -18.67
CA ILE A 304 11.41 17.83 -18.06
C ILE A 304 11.93 18.78 -19.14
N VAL A 305 12.57 18.26 -20.18
CA VAL A 305 13.06 19.10 -21.29
C VAL A 305 11.91 19.79 -22.00
N VAL A 306 10.85 19.05 -22.31
CA VAL A 306 9.66 19.62 -22.99
C VAL A 306 8.99 20.69 -22.13
N LEU A 307 8.78 20.41 -20.83
CA LEU A 307 8.19 21.38 -19.91
C LEU A 307 9.06 22.63 -19.74
N GLY A 308 10.37 22.47 -19.67
CA GLY A 308 11.30 23.61 -19.64
C GLY A 308 11.25 24.47 -20.89
N VAL A 309 11.23 23.84 -22.07
CA VAL A 309 11.09 24.56 -23.35
C VAL A 309 9.73 25.28 -23.45
N LEU A 310 8.63 24.60 -23.11
CA LEU A 310 7.30 25.21 -23.08
C LEU A 310 7.22 26.37 -22.10
N PHE A 311 7.84 26.27 -20.94
CA PHE A 311 7.89 27.37 -19.97
C PHE A 311 8.65 28.57 -20.54
N VAL A 312 9.81 28.37 -21.18
CA VAL A 312 10.58 29.45 -21.79
C VAL A 312 9.78 30.13 -22.91
N ILE A 313 9.17 29.35 -23.79
CA ILE A 313 8.32 29.92 -24.88
C ILE A 313 7.17 30.74 -24.29
N ALA A 314 6.46 30.21 -23.29
CA ALA A 314 5.32 30.91 -22.70
C ALA A 314 5.71 32.10 -21.82
N TYR A 315 6.95 32.18 -21.34
CA TYR A 315 7.44 33.27 -20.52
C TYR A 315 7.96 34.44 -21.34
N PHE A 316 8.55 34.20 -22.53
CA PHE A 316 9.14 35.24 -23.39
C PHE A 316 8.31 35.54 -24.64
N GLY A 317 7.32 34.74 -24.99
CA GLY A 317 6.41 34.91 -26.11
C GLY A 317 5.12 35.59 -25.69
#